data_d24415e4c09f0cc9be93ffc8fb3f8977
#
_entry.id   d24415e4c09f0cc9be93ffc8fb3f8977
#
_cell.length_a   1.000
_cell.length_b   1.000
_cell.length_c   1.000
_cell.angle_alpha   90.00
_cell.angle_beta   90.00
_cell.angle_gamma   90.00
#
_symmetry.space_group_name_H-M   'P 1'
#
loop_
_entity.id
_entity.type
_entity.pdbx_description
1 polymer ?
#
loop_
_entity_poly.entity_id
_entity_poly.type
_entity_poly.pdbx_seq_one_letter_code
_entity_poly.pdbx_strand_id
1 'polypeptide(L)'
;LSPLLPPIHYDTKKKKKKFCAKEVNAEPSSRPIIDPDVNPLMKTRELNLLPKFSEPRQAWIETLNCIEDKIIGLTTLHPEVFGVGPRIDLIHLNVKWQRNIRYVSFAHAPSRHEMPGTRRKPRPQKGTGRSRHGDIRSPIFTKTGGVYWERIIGLTSTLSIKHAQDDLHIVDSLDIPTENKGYIQDLVEARKWGPSVLMVDVPDMMPRNITVATDEIAHINLMPVYGLNVYSMLKHDTLVLTVDAVKRIEEKILYQLNRIDKEKVCGKFEIDQ
;
A
#
# COMPACT_ATOMS: atom_id res chain seq x y z
N LEU A 1 -47.71 34.35 -21.49
CA LEU A 1 -47.93 33.34 -22.56
C LEU A 1 -46.58 32.96 -23.13
N SER A 2 -45.92 32.00 -22.56
CA SER A 2 -44.68 31.45 -23.08
C SER A 2 -44.96 30.22 -23.96
N PRO A 3 -44.32 30.03 -25.11
CA PRO A 3 -44.58 28.92 -26.00
C PRO A 3 -44.00 27.61 -25.45
N LEU A 4 -44.84 26.58 -25.46
CA LEU A 4 -44.54 25.19 -25.16
C LEU A 4 -43.54 24.61 -26.16
N LEU A 5 -42.45 24.00 -25.66
CA LEU A 5 -41.51 23.21 -26.43
C LEU A 5 -42.17 21.91 -26.91
N PRO A 6 -41.88 21.46 -28.15
CA PRO A 6 -42.43 20.19 -28.65
C PRO A 6 -41.78 18.98 -27.99
N PRO A 7 -42.49 17.83 -27.93
CA PRO A 7 -41.98 16.61 -27.30
C PRO A 7 -40.87 15.98 -28.14
N ILE A 8 -39.79 15.61 -27.46
CA ILE A 8 -38.66 14.87 -28.03
C ILE A 8 -39.09 13.42 -28.28
N HIS A 9 -39.26 13.06 -29.54
CA HIS A 9 -39.45 11.69 -29.98
C HIS A 9 -38.11 10.91 -29.84
N TYR A 10 -38.04 9.99 -28.91
CA TYR A 10 -36.99 9.01 -28.87
C TYR A 10 -37.22 7.89 -29.87
N ASP A 11 -36.47 7.92 -30.95
CA ASP A 11 -36.50 6.88 -31.98
C ASP A 11 -35.72 5.65 -31.49
N THR A 12 -36.44 4.68 -30.90
CA THR A 12 -35.90 3.43 -30.41
C THR A 12 -35.70 2.41 -31.54
N LYS A 13 -34.93 2.74 -32.54
CA LYS A 13 -34.39 1.72 -33.47
C LYS A 13 -33.12 1.14 -32.91
N LYS A 14 -33.26 0.12 -32.02
CA LYS A 14 -32.19 -0.79 -31.61
C LYS A 14 -31.64 -1.49 -32.85
N LYS A 15 -30.57 -0.95 -33.45
CA LYS A 15 -29.69 -1.74 -34.32
C LYS A 15 -29.03 -2.80 -33.47
N LYS A 16 -29.56 -4.04 -33.51
CA LYS A 16 -28.84 -5.24 -33.05
C LYS A 16 -27.56 -5.35 -33.84
N LYS A 17 -26.44 -4.83 -33.31
CA LYS A 17 -25.11 -5.21 -33.77
C LYS A 17 -24.97 -6.68 -33.47
N LYS A 18 -25.01 -7.53 -34.50
CA LYS A 18 -24.50 -8.91 -34.41
C LYS A 18 -23.02 -8.79 -34.06
N PHE A 19 -22.70 -9.03 -32.78
CA PHE A 19 -21.37 -9.37 -32.40
C PHE A 19 -21.06 -10.71 -33.07
N CYS A 20 -20.35 -10.68 -34.18
CA CYS A 20 -19.59 -11.84 -34.61
C CYS A 20 -18.62 -12.15 -33.47
N ALA A 21 -18.89 -13.21 -32.73
CA ALA A 21 -17.89 -13.85 -31.92
C ALA A 21 -16.78 -14.31 -32.89
N LYS A 22 -15.75 -13.50 -33.07
CA LYS A 22 -14.48 -13.99 -33.55
C LYS A 22 -14.06 -14.96 -32.45
N GLU A 23 -14.04 -16.25 -32.78
CA GLU A 23 -13.29 -17.23 -32.02
C GLU A 23 -11.88 -16.70 -31.93
N VAL A 24 -11.57 -16.07 -30.80
CA VAL A 24 -10.20 -15.82 -30.42
C VAL A 24 -9.67 -17.22 -30.14
N ASN A 25 -8.95 -17.78 -31.10
CA ASN A 25 -8.06 -18.87 -30.84
C ASN A 25 -7.11 -18.36 -29.77
N ALA A 26 -7.48 -18.60 -28.50
CA ALA A 26 -6.59 -18.41 -27.38
C ALA A 26 -5.45 -19.39 -27.62
N GLU A 27 -4.34 -18.90 -28.14
CA GLU A 27 -3.09 -19.64 -28.08
C GLU A 27 -2.92 -20.06 -26.62
N PRO A 28 -2.56 -21.32 -26.35
CA PRO A 28 -2.37 -21.76 -24.98
C PRO A 28 -1.36 -20.81 -24.34
N SER A 29 -1.77 -20.13 -23.27
CA SER A 29 -0.90 -19.28 -22.49
C SER A 29 0.39 -20.05 -22.25
N SER A 30 1.49 -19.60 -22.84
CA SER A 30 2.79 -20.20 -22.61
C SER A 30 3.01 -20.19 -21.12
N ARG A 31 2.89 -21.35 -20.49
CA ARG A 31 3.28 -21.50 -19.09
C ARG A 31 4.73 -21.04 -19.00
N PRO A 32 5.12 -20.29 -17.98
CA PRO A 32 6.50 -19.86 -17.81
C PRO A 32 7.39 -21.09 -17.98
N ILE A 33 8.38 -20.98 -18.86
CA ILE A 33 9.32 -22.06 -19.13
C ILE A 33 10.13 -22.25 -17.85
N ILE A 34 9.74 -23.20 -17.04
CA ILE A 34 10.54 -23.66 -15.91
C ILE A 34 11.62 -24.52 -16.56
N ASP A 35 12.86 -24.06 -16.56
CA ASP A 35 13.99 -24.87 -16.98
C ASP A 35 13.96 -26.17 -16.16
N PRO A 36 13.81 -27.36 -16.76
CA PRO A 36 13.64 -28.63 -16.03
C PRO A 36 14.85 -28.99 -15.16
N ASP A 37 15.99 -28.37 -15.40
CA ASP A 37 17.24 -28.63 -14.67
C ASP A 37 17.42 -27.72 -13.44
N VAL A 38 16.56 -26.71 -13.25
CA VAL A 38 16.61 -25.86 -12.07
C VAL A 38 15.48 -26.28 -11.14
N ASN A 39 15.81 -27.09 -10.14
CA ASN A 39 14.92 -27.29 -9.00
C ASN A 39 14.57 -25.90 -8.44
N PRO A 40 13.28 -25.52 -8.38
CA PRO A 40 12.89 -24.22 -7.85
C PRO A 40 13.44 -24.13 -6.44
N LEU A 41 14.36 -23.20 -6.23
CA LEU A 41 14.99 -22.95 -4.94
C LEU A 41 13.86 -22.50 -4.00
N MET A 42 13.33 -23.45 -3.22
CA MET A 42 12.43 -23.13 -2.12
C MET A 42 13.26 -22.41 -1.05
N LYS A 43 13.34 -21.09 -1.14
CA LYS A 43 13.85 -20.28 -0.03
C LYS A 43 12.78 -20.26 1.06
N THR A 44 12.64 -21.36 1.79
CA THR A 44 11.82 -21.41 3.00
C THR A 44 12.44 -20.46 4.00
N ARG A 45 11.76 -19.34 4.24
CA ARG A 45 12.13 -18.40 5.30
C ARG A 45 11.46 -18.83 6.59
N GLU A 46 12.19 -18.78 7.69
CA GLU A 46 11.59 -18.90 9.00
C GLU A 46 10.78 -17.62 9.27
N LEU A 47 9.45 -17.76 9.29
CA LEU A 47 8.54 -16.67 9.59
C LEU A 47 8.30 -16.61 11.10
N ASN A 48 8.68 -15.50 11.71
CA ASN A 48 8.44 -15.23 13.12
C ASN A 48 6.97 -14.83 13.34
N LEU A 49 6.42 -15.18 14.50
CA LEU A 49 5.07 -14.76 14.93
C LEU A 49 3.93 -15.21 14.01
N LEU A 50 4.03 -16.41 13.42
CA LEU A 50 2.95 -16.97 12.62
C LEU A 50 1.67 -17.15 13.47
N PRO A 51 0.54 -16.61 13.03
CA PRO A 51 -0.75 -16.86 13.67
C PRO A 51 -1.15 -18.33 13.51
N LYS A 52 -1.71 -18.95 14.56
CA LYS A 52 -1.99 -20.39 14.66
C LYS A 52 -2.90 -20.95 13.55
N PHE A 53 -3.71 -20.11 12.91
CA PHE A 53 -4.74 -20.53 11.95
C PHE A 53 -4.57 -19.92 10.57
N SER A 54 -3.45 -19.26 10.29
CA SER A 54 -3.18 -18.65 8.98
C SER A 54 -2.03 -19.36 8.30
N GLU A 55 -2.26 -19.77 7.07
CA GLU A 55 -1.22 -20.35 6.22
C GLU A 55 -0.36 -19.24 5.61
N PRO A 56 0.97 -19.44 5.49
CA PRO A 56 1.84 -18.49 4.81
C PRO A 56 1.43 -18.35 3.34
N ARG A 57 1.44 -17.13 2.84
CA ARG A 57 1.25 -16.88 1.41
C ARG A 57 2.52 -17.22 0.65
N GLN A 58 2.39 -17.50 -0.63
CA GLN A 58 3.51 -17.87 -1.49
C GLN A 58 3.58 -16.92 -2.68
N ALA A 59 4.79 -16.60 -3.11
CA ALA A 59 5.05 -15.81 -4.31
C ALA A 59 6.29 -16.32 -5.03
N TRP A 60 6.29 -16.18 -6.35
CA TRP A 60 7.40 -16.53 -7.19
C TRP A 60 8.52 -15.50 -7.09
N ILE A 61 9.77 -15.96 -7.17
CA ILE A 61 10.94 -15.09 -7.27
C ILE A 61 11.38 -15.09 -8.72
N GLU A 62 11.43 -13.90 -9.29
CA GLU A 62 11.82 -13.65 -10.69
C GLU A 62 13.22 -13.01 -10.76
N THR A 63 13.85 -13.04 -11.93
CA THR A 63 15.09 -12.31 -12.19
C THR A 63 14.88 -11.21 -13.22
N LEU A 64 15.58 -10.08 -13.06
CA LEU A 64 15.57 -8.99 -14.04
C LEU A 64 16.67 -9.10 -15.11
N ASN A 65 17.50 -10.15 -15.05
CA ASN A 65 18.60 -10.35 -16.00
C ASN A 65 18.15 -10.73 -17.41
N CYS A 66 16.92 -11.24 -17.54
CA CYS A 66 16.33 -11.60 -18.83
C CYS A 66 15.03 -10.83 -19.04
N ILE A 67 14.70 -10.52 -20.29
CA ILE A 67 13.43 -9.87 -20.66
C ILE A 67 12.26 -10.81 -20.39
N GLU A 68 12.42 -12.09 -20.75
CA GLU A 68 11.42 -13.13 -20.51
C GLU A 68 11.27 -13.44 -19.02
N ASP A 69 10.08 -13.92 -18.62
CA ASP A 69 9.82 -14.34 -17.25
C ASP A 69 10.63 -15.57 -16.89
N LYS A 70 11.71 -15.37 -16.18
CA LYS A 70 12.52 -16.45 -15.63
C LYS A 70 12.31 -16.56 -14.13
N ILE A 71 11.64 -17.62 -13.73
CA ILE A 71 11.39 -17.94 -12.33
C ILE A 71 12.61 -18.65 -11.75
N ILE A 72 13.15 -18.12 -10.64
CA ILE A 72 14.28 -18.71 -9.92
C ILE A 72 13.80 -19.64 -8.80
N GLY A 73 12.72 -19.25 -8.11
CA GLY A 73 12.27 -20.00 -6.96
C GLY A 73 10.94 -19.51 -6.39
N LEU A 74 10.59 -20.06 -5.24
CA LEU A 74 9.39 -19.74 -4.48
C LEU A 74 9.78 -19.19 -3.11
N THR A 75 9.11 -18.15 -2.64
CA THR A 75 9.28 -17.59 -1.30
C THR A 75 7.96 -17.59 -0.53
N THR A 76 8.07 -17.69 0.79
CA THR A 76 6.93 -17.59 1.70
C THR A 76 6.77 -16.16 2.19
N LEU A 77 5.54 -15.67 2.24
CA LEU A 77 5.16 -14.34 2.71
C LEU A 77 4.33 -14.43 4.00
N HIS A 78 4.53 -13.47 4.90
CA HIS A 78 3.83 -13.44 6.18
C HIS A 78 2.34 -13.09 6.00
N PRO A 79 1.39 -13.91 6.52
CA PRO A 79 -0.04 -13.72 6.30
C PRO A 79 -0.59 -12.45 6.96
N GLU A 80 -0.04 -11.99 8.07
CA GLU A 80 -0.45 -10.72 8.70
C GLU A 80 0.00 -9.47 7.92
N VAL A 81 0.88 -9.62 6.95
CA VAL A 81 1.35 -8.51 6.10
C VAL A 81 0.72 -8.58 4.71
N PHE A 82 0.72 -9.78 4.10
CA PHE A 82 0.28 -9.99 2.71
C PHE A 82 -1.04 -10.77 2.56
N GLY A 83 -1.69 -11.10 3.67
CA GLY A 83 -2.95 -11.86 3.68
C GLY A 83 -4.09 -11.19 4.44
N VAL A 84 -3.98 -9.90 4.73
CA VAL A 84 -4.99 -9.14 5.48
C VAL A 84 -6.17 -8.77 4.60
N GLY A 85 -7.38 -8.84 5.15
CA GLY A 85 -8.59 -8.39 4.45
C GLY A 85 -8.55 -6.90 4.07
N PRO A 86 -9.05 -6.52 2.90
CA PRO A 86 -8.97 -5.16 2.39
C PRO A 86 -9.81 -4.19 3.24
N ARG A 87 -9.16 -3.15 3.80
CA ARG A 87 -9.77 -2.07 4.57
C ARG A 87 -9.75 -0.78 3.75
N ILE A 88 -10.73 -0.65 2.83
CA ILE A 88 -10.82 0.49 1.90
C ILE A 88 -11.01 1.82 2.64
N ASP A 89 -11.71 1.82 3.77
CA ASP A 89 -11.89 2.97 4.65
C ASP A 89 -10.55 3.55 5.12
N LEU A 90 -9.66 2.70 5.61
CA LEU A 90 -8.34 3.11 6.10
C LEU A 90 -7.38 3.49 4.95
N ILE A 91 -7.46 2.80 3.83
CA ILE A 91 -6.71 3.14 2.62
C ILE A 91 -7.09 4.55 2.16
N HIS A 92 -8.38 4.87 2.09
CA HIS A 92 -8.85 6.21 1.73
C HIS A 92 -8.33 7.30 2.68
N LEU A 93 -8.39 7.06 3.99
CA LEU A 93 -7.87 7.99 4.99
C LEU A 93 -6.35 8.21 4.83
N ASN A 94 -5.58 7.15 4.57
CA ASN A 94 -4.14 7.25 4.32
C ASN A 94 -3.83 8.06 3.06
N VAL A 95 -4.52 7.80 1.94
CA VAL A 95 -4.34 8.58 0.70
C VAL A 95 -4.70 10.05 0.92
N LYS A 96 -5.82 10.34 1.59
CA LYS A 96 -6.22 11.70 1.94
C LYS A 96 -5.17 12.40 2.79
N TRP A 97 -4.63 11.71 3.79
CA TRP A 97 -3.57 12.25 4.63
C TRP A 97 -2.30 12.55 3.82
N GLN A 98 -1.85 11.64 2.96
CA GLN A 98 -0.63 11.83 2.15
C GLN A 98 -0.77 12.94 1.11
N ARG A 99 -1.96 13.13 0.54
CA ARG A 99 -2.24 14.28 -0.32
C ARG A 99 -2.20 15.59 0.46
N ASN A 100 -2.77 15.61 1.65
CA ASN A 100 -2.87 16.81 2.47
C ASN A 100 -1.53 17.23 3.08
N ILE A 101 -0.58 16.34 3.28
CA ILE A 101 0.74 16.67 3.85
C ILE A 101 1.54 17.65 2.97
N ARG A 102 1.21 17.71 1.68
CA ARG A 102 1.85 18.66 0.73
C ARG A 102 1.35 20.08 0.91
N TYR A 103 0.19 20.28 1.52
CA TYR A 103 -0.36 21.59 1.77
C TYR A 103 0.14 22.12 3.10
N VAL A 104 0.71 23.31 3.07
CA VAL A 104 1.05 24.03 4.29
C VAL A 104 -0.23 24.46 4.97
N SER A 105 -0.51 23.89 6.13
CA SER A 105 -1.67 24.29 6.94
C SER A 105 -1.30 25.46 7.83
N PHE A 106 -1.98 26.58 7.66
CA PHE A 106 -1.88 27.72 8.58
C PHE A 106 -2.83 27.55 9.78
N ALA A 107 -3.57 26.46 9.85
CA ALA A 107 -4.44 26.15 10.99
C ALA A 107 -3.59 25.94 12.23
N HIS A 108 -3.80 26.79 13.22
CA HIS A 108 -3.17 26.70 14.52
C HIS A 108 -4.15 26.06 15.52
N ALA A 109 -3.70 25.02 16.22
CA ALA A 109 -4.43 24.46 17.36
C ALA A 109 -3.97 25.21 18.63
N PRO A 110 -4.76 26.16 19.14
CA PRO A 110 -4.33 26.98 20.25
C PRO A 110 -4.11 26.14 21.51
N SER A 111 -3.04 26.42 22.23
CA SER A 111 -2.78 25.83 23.53
C SER A 111 -3.79 26.35 24.56
N ARG A 112 -3.88 25.68 25.71
CA ARG A 112 -4.80 26.11 26.78
C ARG A 112 -4.59 27.55 27.20
N HIS A 113 -3.36 28.06 27.08
CA HIS A 113 -3.03 29.45 27.45
C HIS A 113 -3.48 30.48 26.42
N GLU A 114 -3.46 30.10 25.17
CA GLU A 114 -3.82 30.95 24.02
C GLU A 114 -5.34 30.99 23.78
N MET A 115 -6.08 30.01 24.31
CA MET A 115 -7.52 29.97 24.11
C MET A 115 -8.22 31.13 24.76
N PRO A 116 -9.09 31.86 24.02
CA PRO A 116 -9.93 32.90 24.61
C PRO A 116 -10.93 32.31 25.62
N GLY A 117 -11.19 33.04 26.69
CA GLY A 117 -12.13 32.65 27.73
C GLY A 117 -11.52 32.69 29.12
N THR A 118 -12.34 32.56 30.12
CA THR A 118 -11.97 32.56 31.53
C THR A 118 -11.73 31.14 32.03
N ARG A 119 -10.92 31.00 33.10
CA ARG A 119 -10.76 29.73 33.80
C ARG A 119 -11.98 29.40 34.68
N ARG A 120 -13.01 30.27 34.70
CA ARG A 120 -14.22 30.06 35.49
C ARG A 120 -14.97 28.83 34.98
N LYS A 121 -15.57 28.14 35.95
CA LYS A 121 -16.44 26.99 35.65
C LYS A 121 -17.67 27.44 34.85
N PRO A 122 -17.99 26.80 33.70
CA PRO A 122 -19.07 27.27 32.82
C PRO A 122 -20.46 27.12 33.44
N ARG A 123 -20.62 26.23 34.41
CA ARG A 123 -21.89 25.95 35.06
C ARG A 123 -21.69 25.39 36.49
N PRO A 124 -22.71 25.48 37.39
CA PRO A 124 -22.65 24.89 38.71
C PRO A 124 -22.43 23.37 38.63
N GLN A 125 -21.84 22.80 39.69
CA GLN A 125 -21.53 21.37 39.78
C GLN A 125 -22.78 20.47 39.77
N LYS A 126 -23.88 20.95 40.31
CA LYS A 126 -25.16 20.22 40.44
C LYS A 126 -26.33 21.12 40.01
N GLY A 127 -27.48 20.52 39.72
CA GLY A 127 -28.73 21.25 39.44
C GLY A 127 -28.96 21.66 37.97
N THR A 128 -28.07 21.34 37.04
CA THR A 128 -28.21 21.75 35.63
C THR A 128 -28.68 20.63 34.70
N GLY A 129 -28.73 19.37 35.14
CA GLY A 129 -29.05 18.21 34.29
C GLY A 129 -28.08 17.93 33.13
N ARG A 130 -26.98 18.66 33.06
CA ARG A 130 -25.96 18.52 31.99
C ARG A 130 -24.65 17.98 32.54
N SER A 131 -23.80 17.44 31.63
CA SER A 131 -22.49 16.88 31.99
C SER A 131 -21.62 17.90 32.76
N ARG A 132 -20.85 17.42 33.73
CA ARG A 132 -19.98 18.25 34.57
C ARG A 132 -18.72 18.63 33.76
N HIS A 133 -18.38 19.93 33.80
CA HIS A 133 -17.17 20.46 33.14
C HIS A 133 -16.40 21.35 34.13
N GLY A 134 -15.07 21.35 34.00
CA GLY A 134 -14.20 22.15 34.84
C GLY A 134 -13.98 23.56 34.29
N ASP A 135 -13.51 23.67 33.04
CA ASP A 135 -13.04 24.91 32.43
C ASP A 135 -13.50 24.99 30.98
N ILE A 136 -13.82 26.19 30.51
CA ILE A 136 -14.16 26.44 29.10
C ILE A 136 -12.95 26.22 28.16
N ARG A 137 -11.75 26.45 28.66
CA ARG A 137 -10.50 26.23 27.93
C ARG A 137 -10.07 24.75 27.81
N SER A 138 -10.92 23.82 28.24
CA SER A 138 -10.63 22.40 28.18
C SER A 138 -10.62 21.90 26.73
N PRO A 139 -9.67 21.01 26.34
CA PRO A 139 -9.61 20.40 25.02
C PRO A 139 -10.88 19.62 24.61
N ILE A 140 -11.76 19.31 25.56
CA ILE A 140 -13.05 18.65 25.29
C ILE A 140 -13.94 19.51 24.39
N PHE A 141 -13.84 20.83 24.48
CA PHE A 141 -14.61 21.77 23.66
C PHE A 141 -13.94 22.04 22.29
N THR A 142 -12.64 21.75 22.16
CA THR A 142 -11.88 21.87 20.93
C THR A 142 -11.37 20.49 20.54
N LYS A 143 -11.85 19.98 19.39
CA LYS A 143 -11.44 18.67 18.88
C LYS A 143 -9.99 18.73 18.38
N THR A 144 -9.03 18.48 19.24
CA THR A 144 -7.61 18.35 18.90
C THR A 144 -7.10 16.97 19.30
N GLY A 145 -6.62 16.20 18.34
CA GLY A 145 -5.93 14.94 18.58
C GLY A 145 -6.25 13.85 17.56
N GLY A 146 -5.27 13.33 16.88
CA GLY A 146 -5.37 12.24 15.90
C GLY A 146 -4.48 11.04 16.25
N VAL A 147 -4.90 9.84 15.91
CA VAL A 147 -4.24 8.57 16.24
C VAL A 147 -3.58 7.94 15.00
N TYR A 148 -2.41 7.32 15.17
CA TYR A 148 -1.51 6.88 14.08
C TYR A 148 -1.63 5.40 13.64
N TRP A 149 -2.49 4.59 14.26
CA TRP A 149 -2.66 3.16 13.96
C TRP A 149 -3.14 2.86 12.54
N GLU A 150 -3.88 3.78 11.97
CA GLU A 150 -4.50 3.66 10.66
C GLU A 150 -3.49 3.48 9.53
N ARG A 151 -2.26 3.97 9.70
CA ARG A 151 -1.22 3.91 8.67
C ARG A 151 -0.71 2.50 8.41
N ILE A 152 -0.47 1.73 9.48
CA ILE A 152 0.08 0.38 9.37
C ILE A 152 -0.95 -0.56 8.75
N ILE A 153 -2.18 -0.50 9.23
CA ILE A 153 -3.28 -1.31 8.68
C ILE A 153 -3.57 -0.94 7.22
N GLY A 154 -3.47 0.34 6.87
CA GLY A 154 -3.58 0.77 5.48
C GLY A 154 -2.45 0.21 4.59
N LEU A 155 -1.22 0.18 5.10
CA LEU A 155 -0.07 -0.38 4.38
C LEU A 155 -0.23 -1.90 4.17
N THR A 156 -0.58 -2.65 5.22
CA THR A 156 -0.81 -4.11 5.12
C THR A 156 -1.97 -4.44 4.19
N SER A 157 -3.07 -3.67 4.26
CA SER A 157 -4.21 -3.84 3.36
C SER A 157 -3.85 -3.60 1.90
N THR A 158 -3.03 -2.58 1.58
CA THR A 158 -2.60 -2.33 0.19
C THR A 158 -1.66 -3.38 -0.33
N LEU A 159 -0.70 -3.86 0.47
CA LEU A 159 0.19 -4.96 0.10
C LEU A 159 -0.60 -6.25 -0.16
N SER A 160 -1.60 -6.55 0.68
CA SER A 160 -2.46 -7.72 0.51
C SER A 160 -3.33 -7.62 -0.75
N ILE A 161 -3.83 -6.43 -1.08
CA ILE A 161 -4.60 -6.19 -2.31
C ILE A 161 -3.71 -6.41 -3.54
N LYS A 162 -2.51 -5.83 -3.55
CA LYS A 162 -1.56 -5.99 -4.66
C LYS A 162 -1.17 -7.46 -4.88
N HIS A 163 -0.95 -8.20 -3.79
CA HIS A 163 -0.71 -9.64 -3.88
C HIS A 163 -1.92 -10.43 -4.40
N ALA A 164 -3.14 -10.07 -3.99
CA ALA A 164 -4.37 -10.74 -4.43
C ALA A 164 -4.77 -10.43 -5.88
N GLN A 165 -4.28 -9.32 -6.43
CA GLN A 165 -4.50 -8.89 -7.82
C GLN A 165 -3.41 -9.40 -8.78
N ASP A 166 -2.42 -10.15 -8.28
CA ASP A 166 -1.22 -10.56 -9.00
C ASP A 166 -0.37 -9.38 -9.54
N ASP A 167 -0.54 -8.20 -8.94
CA ASP A 167 0.23 -6.99 -9.23
C ASP A 167 1.51 -6.86 -8.37
N LEU A 168 1.81 -7.87 -7.56
CA LEU A 168 2.99 -7.92 -6.70
C LEU A 168 3.98 -8.95 -7.24
N HIS A 169 5.14 -8.49 -7.69
CA HIS A 169 6.24 -9.32 -8.14
C HIS A 169 7.42 -9.27 -7.18
N ILE A 170 8.05 -10.39 -6.94
CA ILE A 170 9.23 -10.49 -6.08
C ILE A 170 10.42 -10.84 -6.96
N VAL A 171 11.46 -10.01 -6.86
CA VAL A 171 12.69 -10.18 -7.61
C VAL A 171 13.87 -10.47 -6.68
N ASP A 172 14.86 -11.20 -7.18
CA ASP A 172 16.05 -11.49 -6.40
C ASP A 172 16.89 -10.23 -6.16
N SER A 173 17.19 -9.48 -7.21
CA SER A 173 17.91 -8.20 -7.17
C SER A 173 17.40 -7.23 -8.23
N LEU A 174 17.69 -5.93 -8.05
CA LEU A 174 17.40 -4.90 -9.05
C LEU A 174 18.57 -4.69 -10.05
N ASP A 175 19.52 -5.62 -10.10
CA ASP A 175 20.62 -5.54 -11.05
C ASP A 175 20.11 -5.89 -12.45
N ILE A 176 20.37 -5.01 -13.41
CA ILE A 176 20.07 -5.21 -14.82
C ILE A 176 21.36 -5.20 -15.64
N PRO A 177 21.43 -5.95 -16.76
CA PRO A 177 22.66 -6.08 -17.53
C PRO A 177 23.04 -4.81 -18.28
N THR A 178 22.09 -3.94 -18.61
CA THR A 178 22.30 -2.75 -19.43
C THR A 178 21.71 -1.49 -18.80
N GLU A 179 22.33 -0.34 -19.09
CA GLU A 179 21.84 0.99 -18.66
C GLU A 179 20.76 1.55 -19.63
N ASN A 180 20.32 0.76 -20.61
CA ASN A 180 19.42 1.24 -21.65
C ASN A 180 17.95 1.23 -21.18
N LYS A 181 17.26 2.36 -21.32
CA LYS A 181 15.83 2.46 -21.02
C LYS A 181 14.96 1.50 -21.86
N GLY A 182 15.35 1.20 -23.10
CA GLY A 182 14.65 0.27 -23.95
C GLY A 182 14.54 -1.12 -23.34
N TYR A 183 15.60 -1.58 -22.66
CA TYR A 183 15.61 -2.86 -21.98
C TYR A 183 14.49 -2.96 -20.91
N ILE A 184 14.30 -1.92 -20.11
CA ILE A 184 13.24 -1.92 -19.07
C ILE A 184 11.86 -1.82 -19.71
N GLN A 185 11.71 -1.04 -20.77
CA GLN A 185 10.43 -0.94 -21.49
C GLN A 185 10.03 -2.27 -22.09
N ASP A 186 10.96 -2.94 -22.79
CA ASP A 186 10.74 -4.25 -23.38
C ASP A 186 10.43 -5.31 -22.29
N LEU A 187 11.11 -5.23 -21.14
CA LEU A 187 10.87 -6.12 -19.99
C LEU A 187 9.45 -5.95 -19.42
N VAL A 188 9.04 -4.69 -19.19
CA VAL A 188 7.71 -4.37 -18.64
C VAL A 188 6.60 -4.80 -19.62
N GLU A 189 6.82 -4.62 -20.92
CA GLU A 189 5.88 -5.03 -21.96
C GLU A 189 5.79 -6.56 -22.08
N ALA A 190 6.94 -7.24 -22.14
CA ALA A 190 7.00 -8.70 -22.23
C ALA A 190 6.34 -9.39 -21.03
N ARG A 191 6.57 -8.88 -19.81
CA ARG A 191 5.99 -9.41 -18.57
C ARG A 191 4.58 -8.90 -18.28
N LYS A 192 4.05 -8.01 -19.08
CA LYS A 192 2.69 -7.43 -18.91
C LYS A 192 2.49 -6.76 -17.55
N TRP A 193 3.52 -6.11 -17.04
CA TRP A 193 3.46 -5.44 -15.73
C TRP A 193 2.62 -4.14 -15.71
N GLY A 194 1.98 -3.81 -16.80
CA GLY A 194 1.22 -2.58 -16.91
C GLY A 194 2.09 -1.33 -17.15
N PRO A 195 1.46 -0.19 -17.41
CA PRO A 195 2.17 1.02 -17.83
C PRO A 195 2.98 1.69 -16.72
N SER A 196 2.75 1.34 -15.47
CA SER A 196 3.35 2.06 -14.34
C SER A 196 3.84 1.07 -13.27
N VAL A 197 5.14 1.13 -12.98
CA VAL A 197 5.81 0.17 -12.09
C VAL A 197 6.52 0.91 -10.95
N LEU A 198 6.36 0.41 -9.74
CA LEU A 198 7.09 0.86 -8.55
C LEU A 198 8.06 -0.24 -8.11
N MET A 199 9.34 0.02 -8.19
CA MET A 199 10.38 -0.90 -7.74
C MET A 199 10.93 -0.46 -6.38
N VAL A 200 11.04 -1.41 -5.44
CA VAL A 200 11.43 -1.12 -4.05
C VAL A 200 12.57 -2.02 -3.61
N ASP A 201 13.61 -1.40 -3.08
CA ASP A 201 14.76 -2.09 -2.52
C ASP A 201 15.15 -1.54 -1.15
N VAL A 202 16.00 -2.25 -0.42
CA VAL A 202 16.46 -1.87 0.93
C VAL A 202 17.41 -0.68 0.93
N PRO A 203 18.47 -0.65 0.10
CA PRO A 203 19.47 0.39 0.13
C PRO A 203 18.94 1.73 -0.39
N ASP A 204 19.55 2.81 0.10
CA ASP A 204 19.28 4.16 -0.42
C ASP A 204 19.92 4.37 -1.79
N MET A 205 21.12 3.79 -1.97
CA MET A 205 21.83 3.80 -3.25
C MET A 205 21.52 2.52 -4.00
N MET A 206 20.66 2.63 -4.97
CA MET A 206 20.29 1.52 -5.84
C MET A 206 21.34 1.23 -6.92
N PRO A 207 21.33 0.06 -7.54
CA PRO A 207 22.24 -0.26 -8.65
C PRO A 207 22.24 0.80 -9.72
N ARG A 208 23.43 1.14 -10.25
CA ARG A 208 23.61 2.22 -11.20
C ARG A 208 22.80 2.01 -12.49
N ASN A 209 22.86 0.80 -13.03
CA ASN A 209 22.24 0.51 -14.32
C ASN A 209 20.74 0.80 -14.31
N ILE A 210 20.03 0.30 -13.29
CA ILE A 210 18.58 0.50 -13.18
C ILE A 210 18.23 1.97 -12.91
N THR A 211 19.05 2.66 -12.11
CA THR A 211 18.81 4.07 -11.80
C THR A 211 18.90 4.93 -13.07
N VAL A 212 19.96 4.73 -13.89
CA VAL A 212 20.13 5.46 -15.15
C VAL A 212 19.01 5.11 -16.14
N ALA A 213 18.67 3.83 -16.25
CA ALA A 213 17.65 3.37 -17.20
C ALA A 213 16.23 3.86 -16.84
N THR A 214 15.91 4.01 -15.56
CA THR A 214 14.58 4.48 -15.11
C THR A 214 14.46 6.00 -15.04
N ASP A 215 15.54 6.75 -14.95
CA ASP A 215 15.53 8.20 -14.79
C ASP A 215 14.82 8.92 -15.96
N GLU A 216 14.94 8.36 -17.16
CA GLU A 216 14.26 8.87 -18.35
C GLU A 216 12.79 8.42 -18.49
N ILE A 217 12.30 7.52 -17.63
CA ILE A 217 10.96 6.94 -17.74
C ILE A 217 10.06 7.44 -16.61
N ALA A 218 9.12 8.30 -16.93
CA ALA A 218 8.27 8.95 -15.93
C ALA A 218 7.34 8.00 -15.13
N HIS A 219 7.05 6.80 -15.68
CA HIS A 219 6.07 5.87 -15.11
C HIS A 219 6.69 4.73 -14.32
N ILE A 220 8.02 4.61 -14.33
CA ILE A 220 8.76 3.61 -13.57
C ILE A 220 9.55 4.36 -12.49
N ASN A 221 9.26 4.05 -11.24
CA ASN A 221 9.86 4.74 -10.12
C ASN A 221 10.60 3.77 -9.21
N LEU A 222 11.77 4.19 -8.76
CA LEU A 222 12.56 3.50 -7.74
C LEU A 222 12.31 4.13 -6.36
N MET A 223 12.22 3.31 -5.33
CA MET A 223 11.97 3.78 -3.97
C MET A 223 12.65 2.88 -2.94
N PRO A 224 13.32 3.43 -1.92
CA PRO A 224 13.79 2.64 -0.79
C PRO A 224 12.64 2.20 0.11
N VAL A 225 12.82 1.08 0.82
CA VAL A 225 11.78 0.49 1.70
C VAL A 225 11.23 1.50 2.70
N TYR A 226 12.04 2.39 3.25
CA TYR A 226 11.55 3.36 4.24
C TYR A 226 10.62 4.43 3.64
N GLY A 227 10.70 4.66 2.32
CA GLY A 227 9.82 5.56 1.59
C GLY A 227 8.49 4.95 1.18
N LEU A 228 8.33 3.63 1.35
CA LEU A 228 7.12 2.92 0.91
C LEU A 228 5.87 3.47 1.58
N ASN A 229 4.89 3.83 0.79
CA ASN A 229 3.66 4.42 1.25
C ASN A 229 2.45 3.98 0.41
N VAL A 230 1.26 4.06 1.02
CA VAL A 230 -0.01 3.64 0.40
C VAL A 230 -0.29 4.39 -0.91
N TYR A 231 -0.03 5.70 -0.93
CA TYR A 231 -0.31 6.52 -2.11
C TYR A 231 0.54 6.13 -3.32
N SER A 232 1.85 5.88 -3.11
CA SER A 232 2.75 5.46 -4.19
C SER A 232 2.39 4.07 -4.72
N MET A 233 2.06 3.12 -3.82
CA MET A 233 1.62 1.79 -4.23
C MET A 233 0.33 1.80 -5.06
N LEU A 234 -0.61 2.69 -4.73
CA LEU A 234 -1.87 2.82 -5.49
C LEU A 234 -1.73 3.67 -6.75
N LYS A 235 -0.71 4.52 -6.82
CA LYS A 235 -0.43 5.32 -8.01
C LYS A 235 0.10 4.45 -9.16
N HIS A 236 0.84 3.37 -8.81
CA HIS A 236 1.44 2.46 -9.77
C HIS A 236 0.60 1.18 -9.89
N ASP A 237 0.56 0.63 -11.09
CA ASP A 237 -0.19 -0.60 -11.36
C ASP A 237 0.54 -1.80 -10.76
N THR A 238 1.83 -1.92 -10.99
CA THR A 238 2.64 -3.04 -10.50
C THR A 238 3.60 -2.60 -9.41
N LEU A 239 3.75 -3.45 -8.40
CA LEU A 239 4.71 -3.31 -7.31
C LEU A 239 5.76 -4.42 -7.38
N VAL A 240 7.01 -4.04 -7.53
CA VAL A 240 8.15 -4.97 -7.58
C VAL A 240 8.97 -4.79 -6.30
N LEU A 241 9.15 -5.88 -5.55
CA LEU A 241 9.90 -5.89 -4.30
C LEU A 241 11.09 -6.83 -4.42
N THR A 242 12.26 -6.44 -3.91
CA THR A 242 13.36 -7.38 -3.74
C THR A 242 13.08 -8.31 -2.55
N VAL A 243 13.67 -9.51 -2.53
CA VAL A 243 13.53 -10.48 -1.44
C VAL A 243 13.93 -9.85 -0.09
N ASP A 244 14.97 -9.04 -0.07
CA ASP A 244 15.44 -8.37 1.14
C ASP A 244 14.52 -7.22 1.55
N ALA A 245 13.91 -6.52 0.59
CA ALA A 245 12.88 -5.52 0.87
C ALA A 245 11.67 -6.16 1.56
N VAL A 246 11.21 -7.32 1.09
CA VAL A 246 10.12 -8.07 1.72
C VAL A 246 10.44 -8.40 3.17
N LYS A 247 11.63 -8.97 3.46
CA LYS A 247 12.07 -9.26 4.83
C LYS A 247 12.01 -8.02 5.72
N ARG A 248 12.54 -6.90 5.22
CA ARG A 248 12.61 -5.64 5.97
C ARG A 248 11.24 -5.01 6.23
N ILE A 249 10.32 -5.15 5.28
CA ILE A 249 8.92 -4.70 5.43
C ILE A 249 8.23 -5.54 6.51
N GLU A 250 8.35 -6.87 6.43
CA GLU A 250 7.77 -7.79 7.41
C GLU A 250 8.28 -7.51 8.82
N GLU A 251 9.59 -7.39 9.01
CA GLU A 251 10.19 -7.06 10.31
C GLU A 251 9.61 -5.77 10.91
N LYS A 252 9.59 -4.70 10.12
CA LYS A 252 9.11 -3.40 10.60
C LYS A 252 7.62 -3.42 10.92
N ILE A 253 6.80 -4.05 10.08
CA ILE A 253 5.36 -4.11 10.29
C ILE A 253 5.02 -5.00 11.48
N LEU A 254 5.60 -6.20 11.56
CA LEU A 254 5.38 -7.13 12.67
C LEU A 254 5.83 -6.54 14.00
N TYR A 255 6.98 -5.83 14.02
CA TYR A 255 7.42 -5.12 15.21
C TYR A 255 6.38 -4.08 15.66
N GLN A 256 5.78 -3.34 14.73
CA GLN A 256 4.78 -2.32 15.08
C GLN A 256 3.42 -2.93 15.48
N LEU A 257 3.03 -4.05 14.88
CA LEU A 257 1.78 -4.75 15.24
C LEU A 257 1.88 -5.39 16.64
N ASN A 258 3.05 -5.96 16.96
CA ASN A 258 3.29 -6.70 18.19
C ASN A 258 4.09 -5.90 19.24
N ARG A 259 3.98 -4.56 19.24
CA ARG A 259 4.69 -3.72 20.20
C ARG A 259 4.36 -4.08 21.64
N ILE A 260 5.33 -4.65 22.32
CA ILE A 260 5.29 -4.97 23.75
C ILE A 260 5.40 -3.70 24.62
N ASP A 261 5.97 -2.62 24.05
CA ASP A 261 6.23 -1.36 24.74
C ASP A 261 4.96 -0.65 25.30
N LYS A 262 3.78 -1.06 24.86
CA LYS A 262 2.53 -0.56 25.47
C LYS A 262 2.41 -0.88 26.96
N GLU A 263 2.94 -2.00 27.38
CA GLU A 263 2.92 -2.41 28.80
C GLU A 263 3.89 -1.59 29.63
N LYS A 264 5.10 -1.32 29.08
CA LYS A 264 6.10 -0.49 29.77
C LYS A 264 5.69 0.99 29.89
N VAL A 265 5.00 1.52 28.90
CA VAL A 265 4.54 2.92 28.93
C VAL A 265 3.34 3.11 29.87
N CYS A 266 2.54 2.08 30.10
CA CYS A 266 1.37 2.15 30.96
C CYS A 266 1.65 1.89 32.44
N GLY A 267 2.88 1.57 32.84
CA GLY A 267 3.28 1.34 34.25
C GLY A 267 2.43 0.27 34.93
N LYS A 268 1.97 -0.73 34.21
CA LYS A 268 1.25 -1.84 34.81
C LYS A 268 2.22 -2.74 35.58
N PHE A 269 1.87 -2.97 36.81
CA PHE A 269 2.60 -3.81 37.74
C PHE A 269 3.01 -5.14 37.12
N GLU A 270 4.28 -5.45 37.15
CA GLU A 270 4.78 -6.82 37.02
C GLU A 270 4.40 -7.55 38.32
N ILE A 271 3.59 -8.61 38.18
CA ILE A 271 3.09 -9.40 39.33
C ILE A 271 4.19 -10.26 39.94
N ASP A 272 5.34 -10.33 39.27
CA ASP A 272 6.48 -11.17 39.69
C ASP A 272 7.69 -10.31 40.07
N GLN A 273 7.57 -9.54 41.14
CA GLN A 273 8.68 -9.07 41.99
C GLN A 273 8.35 -9.29 43.44
#